data_2bc205f2414c695ffc4bd7578f518b13
#
_entry.id   2bc205f2414c695ffc4bd7578f518b13
#
_cell.length_a   1.000
_cell.length_b   1.000
_cell.length_c   1.000
_cell.angle_alpha   90.00
_cell.angle_beta   90.00
_cell.angle_gamma   90.00
#
_symmetry.space_group_name_H-M   'P 1'
#
loop_
_entity.id
_entity.type
_entity.pdbx_description
1 polymer ?
#
loop_
_entity_poly.entity_id
_entity_poly.type
_entity_poly.pdbx_seq_one_letter_code
_entity_poly.pdbx_strand_id
1 'polypeptide(L)'
;MAHQGNSFSRGSQLFDRRSAIAAGCSVLVAASFGGSARAQAAPTRMKLESFSQDARMVSALKRGVAAMKAKPPSDPESWFFQAAIHAVREDAMDAAEQRDPNVAQARQFWNKCPHHGENSANFLLWHRAYLYYFERILRKASGEADFALPYWNYADASQRRFPALFGDEDADADGNPQNPLYDLRREIAFMSGLYELAPEVADGARALAEKRFFGAIERAGFAGGVADSDPRTRGLAEQAPHDLIHFAIGGAIGFGDPEMEEAQGSTSGLMASVPTAAFDPIFWVHHTNIDRMWTAWECLPDRTWGTLPPAPWFEEKPWIFFDADGSQKKEKRRFYLDRANLDLRYDSDDPACHRLSLQAIGAGLAAPSRQFEVQSMEAGTGSVGRALSDTVPLHVELPVAAPTASQFFSTRAQRKGHRVILELRGLKLTGVTAVGYDVYVNLPAGATPSRDLPNYVGTIPLFGLAHDAPAGHAHEQAAGVSHRIDITAAVADASRVDVRVIPFDLLRPIGNVPRLKRPGKLTIGEIAVVVDQRKR
;
A
#
# COMPACT_ATOMS: atom_id res chain seq x y z
N MET A 1 28.85 24.15 -67.13
CA MET A 1 27.93 24.78 -68.09
C MET A 1 26.74 25.19 -67.27
N ALA A 2 26.75 26.42 -66.84
CA ALA A 2 26.16 27.62 -67.45
C ALA A 2 24.66 27.71 -67.05
N HIS A 3 24.40 28.56 -66.18
CA HIS A 3 23.93 29.96 -66.22
C HIS A 3 22.41 30.04 -66.19
N GLN A 4 21.75 30.81 -65.45
CA GLN A 4 21.66 32.23 -65.04
C GLN A 4 20.21 32.34 -64.52
N GLY A 5 19.73 33.05 -63.56
CA GLY A 5 20.14 34.37 -63.12
C GLY A 5 18.93 35.31 -63.15
N ASN A 6 18.83 36.16 -62.17
CA ASN A 6 18.09 37.42 -62.09
C ASN A 6 16.63 37.37 -61.60
N SER A 7 16.26 38.03 -60.53
CA SER A 7 16.49 39.31 -59.83
C SER A 7 15.42 40.38 -60.12
N PHE A 8 15.02 41.04 -59.04
CA PHE A 8 14.38 42.38 -58.91
C PHE A 8 12.87 42.50 -59.27
N SER A 9 12.00 43.28 -58.58
CA SER A 9 12.24 44.45 -57.78
C SER A 9 11.03 44.81 -56.94
N ARG A 10 11.27 45.67 -55.97
CA ARG A 10 10.41 46.43 -55.08
C ARG A 10 9.35 47.28 -55.84
N GLY A 11 8.22 47.52 -55.15
CA GLY A 11 7.34 48.60 -55.46
C GLY A 11 6.38 48.88 -54.29
N SER A 12 6.76 49.82 -53.44
CA SER A 12 5.94 50.51 -52.46
C SER A 12 5.05 51.51 -53.19
N GLN A 13 3.80 51.68 -52.82
CA GLN A 13 3.20 53.02 -52.68
C GLN A 13 1.91 52.99 -51.89
N LEU A 14 1.79 54.00 -51.14
CA LEU A 14 0.88 54.61 -50.21
C LEU A 14 -0.34 55.28 -50.88
N PHE A 15 -1.32 55.59 -50.01
CA PHE A 15 -2.46 56.52 -50.13
C PHE A 15 -3.67 56.02 -50.94
N ASP A 16 -4.91 56.28 -50.57
CA ASP A 16 -5.55 57.36 -49.82
C ASP A 16 -6.95 56.96 -49.29
N ARG A 17 -7.43 57.86 -48.49
CA ARG A 17 -8.70 57.83 -47.72
C ARG A 17 -9.93 58.17 -48.57
N ARG A 18 -11.10 57.75 -48.01
CA ARG A 18 -12.46 58.33 -48.07
C ARG A 18 -13.42 57.81 -49.10
N SER A 19 -14.47 57.22 -48.59
CA SER A 19 -15.90 57.63 -48.56
C SER A 19 -16.76 56.43 -48.24
N ALA A 20 -17.39 56.29 -47.19
CA ALA A 20 -18.63 56.78 -46.56
C ALA A 20 -19.94 56.23 -47.25
N ILE A 21 -20.80 55.67 -46.38
CA ILE A 21 -22.28 55.58 -46.41
C ILE A 21 -22.86 54.32 -47.08
N ALA A 22 -23.47 53.42 -46.30
CA ALA A 22 -24.88 53.38 -45.88
C ALA A 22 -25.22 52.06 -45.16
N ALA A 23 -25.68 52.18 -43.99
CA ALA A 23 -26.82 51.62 -43.28
C ALA A 23 -27.34 50.24 -43.68
N GLY A 24 -27.25 49.33 -42.76
CA GLY A 24 -27.99 48.10 -42.64
C GLY A 24 -27.87 47.55 -41.23
N CYS A 25 -28.70 48.02 -40.29
CA CYS A 25 -28.83 47.49 -38.94
C CYS A 25 -29.42 46.09 -39.02
N SER A 26 -28.57 45.06 -38.83
CA SER A 26 -29.01 43.71 -38.40
C SER A 26 -28.54 43.53 -37.00
N VAL A 27 -29.43 43.66 -36.04
CA VAL A 27 -29.20 43.37 -34.60
C VAL A 27 -29.14 41.85 -34.49
N LEU A 28 -27.93 41.27 -34.51
CA LEU A 28 -27.66 39.94 -34.02
C LEU A 28 -27.63 40.01 -32.49
N VAL A 29 -28.77 39.62 -31.88
CA VAL A 29 -28.80 39.30 -30.45
C VAL A 29 -27.99 38.03 -30.28
N ALA A 30 -26.69 38.18 -29.99
CA ALA A 30 -25.88 37.11 -29.43
C ALA A 30 -26.39 36.89 -28.00
N ALA A 31 -27.26 35.90 -27.85
CA ALA A 31 -27.59 35.36 -26.54
C ALA A 31 -26.29 34.77 -25.97
N SER A 32 -25.58 35.56 -25.19
CA SER A 32 -24.48 35.08 -24.36
C SER A 32 -25.09 34.16 -23.30
N PHE A 33 -25.15 32.86 -23.61
CA PHE A 33 -25.23 31.84 -22.56
C PHE A 33 -23.91 31.89 -21.79
N GLY A 34 -23.75 32.88 -20.96
CA GLY A 34 -22.79 32.91 -19.89
C GLY A 34 -23.22 31.94 -18.80
N GLY A 35 -23.18 30.67 -19.13
CA GLY A 35 -23.10 29.63 -18.12
C GLY A 35 -21.76 29.83 -17.43
N SER A 36 -21.74 30.48 -16.26
CA SER A 36 -20.62 30.38 -15.36
C SER A 36 -20.41 28.89 -15.16
N ALA A 37 -19.35 28.35 -15.78
CA ALA A 37 -18.86 27.02 -15.45
C ALA A 37 -18.55 27.08 -13.95
N ARG A 38 -19.49 26.66 -13.12
CA ARG A 38 -19.31 26.47 -11.70
C ARG A 38 -18.14 25.49 -11.64
N ALA A 39 -17.00 25.92 -11.14
CA ALA A 39 -15.87 25.05 -10.95
C ALA A 39 -16.40 23.79 -10.25
N GLN A 40 -16.44 22.68 -10.98
CA GLN A 40 -16.99 21.43 -10.46
C GLN A 40 -16.14 21.07 -9.26
N ALA A 41 -16.77 20.93 -8.09
CA ALA A 41 -16.05 20.54 -6.89
C ALA A 41 -15.32 19.21 -7.18
N ALA A 42 -14.09 19.10 -6.70
CA ALA A 42 -13.33 17.88 -6.89
C ALA A 42 -14.12 16.67 -6.38
N PRO A 43 -14.07 15.55 -7.11
CA PRO A 43 -14.71 14.31 -6.69
C PRO A 43 -14.26 13.90 -5.30
N THR A 44 -15.21 13.44 -4.47
CA THR A 44 -14.94 13.08 -3.07
C THR A 44 -15.00 11.57 -2.90
N ARG A 45 -13.93 10.97 -2.37
CA ARG A 45 -13.87 9.55 -2.01
C ARG A 45 -14.78 9.30 -0.80
N MET A 46 -15.75 8.42 -0.97
CA MET A 46 -16.76 8.12 0.05
C MET A 46 -16.53 6.76 0.70
N LYS A 47 -17.07 6.56 1.91
CA LYS A 47 -17.16 5.22 2.50
C LYS A 47 -17.84 4.27 1.52
N LEU A 48 -17.31 3.04 1.41
CA LEU A 48 -17.87 2.00 0.54
C LEU A 48 -19.34 1.71 0.86
N GLU A 49 -19.73 1.76 2.13
CA GLU A 49 -21.13 1.63 2.55
C GLU A 49 -22.04 2.69 1.91
N SER A 50 -21.66 3.96 2.00
CA SER A 50 -22.42 5.08 1.40
C SER A 50 -22.37 5.02 -0.13
N PHE A 51 -21.19 4.68 -0.70
CA PHE A 51 -21.02 4.49 -2.14
C PHE A 51 -21.93 3.41 -2.69
N SER A 52 -22.09 2.29 -1.98
CA SER A 52 -22.94 1.16 -2.39
C SER A 52 -24.44 1.50 -2.43
N GLN A 53 -24.85 2.60 -1.80
CA GLN A 53 -26.23 3.10 -1.87
C GLN A 53 -26.46 4.03 -3.09
N ASP A 54 -25.41 4.49 -3.74
CA ASP A 54 -25.52 5.29 -4.96
C ASP A 54 -25.43 4.40 -6.21
N ALA A 55 -26.57 4.00 -6.74
CA ALA A 55 -26.66 3.12 -7.92
C ALA A 55 -25.93 3.69 -9.16
N ARG A 56 -25.85 5.02 -9.28
CA ARG A 56 -25.12 5.69 -10.37
C ARG A 56 -23.61 5.46 -10.23
N MET A 57 -23.08 5.64 -9.04
CA MET A 57 -21.65 5.43 -8.75
C MET A 57 -21.27 3.95 -8.81
N VAL A 58 -22.11 3.06 -8.31
CA VAL A 58 -21.91 1.60 -8.44
C VAL A 58 -21.87 1.20 -9.92
N SER A 59 -22.83 1.66 -10.71
CA SER A 59 -22.86 1.39 -12.16
C SER A 59 -21.63 1.98 -12.86
N ALA A 60 -21.18 3.18 -12.47
CA ALA A 60 -19.98 3.82 -13.00
C ALA A 60 -18.73 2.99 -12.72
N LEU A 61 -18.56 2.50 -11.47
CA LEU A 61 -17.45 1.62 -11.09
C LEU A 61 -17.43 0.34 -11.93
N LYS A 62 -18.58 -0.36 -12.02
CA LYS A 62 -18.69 -1.59 -12.82
C LYS A 62 -18.38 -1.34 -14.29
N ARG A 63 -18.97 -0.30 -14.91
CA ARG A 63 -18.69 0.06 -16.32
C ARG A 63 -17.21 0.38 -16.55
N GLY A 64 -16.62 1.19 -15.67
CA GLY A 64 -15.22 1.60 -15.77
C GLY A 64 -14.28 0.40 -15.72
N VAL A 65 -14.45 -0.49 -14.73
CA VAL A 65 -13.65 -1.71 -14.60
C VAL A 65 -13.82 -2.63 -15.80
N ALA A 66 -15.06 -2.85 -16.26
CA ALA A 66 -15.33 -3.66 -17.46
C ALA A 66 -14.65 -3.07 -18.71
N ALA A 67 -14.75 -1.76 -18.92
CA ALA A 67 -14.12 -1.07 -20.05
C ALA A 67 -12.59 -1.17 -20.00
N MET A 68 -11.98 -1.03 -18.81
CA MET A 68 -10.54 -1.21 -18.64
C MET A 68 -10.09 -2.66 -18.87
N LYS A 69 -10.88 -3.65 -18.41
CA LYS A 69 -10.60 -5.09 -18.64
C LYS A 69 -10.68 -5.48 -20.11
N ALA A 70 -11.49 -4.79 -20.90
CA ALA A 70 -11.65 -5.04 -22.34
C ALA A 70 -10.50 -4.52 -23.21
N LYS A 71 -9.63 -3.66 -22.67
CA LYS A 71 -8.49 -3.09 -23.41
C LYS A 71 -7.30 -4.05 -23.50
N PRO A 72 -6.45 -3.94 -24.55
CA PRO A 72 -5.24 -4.73 -24.69
C PRO A 72 -4.29 -4.54 -23.50
N PRO A 73 -3.52 -5.57 -23.10
CA PRO A 73 -2.58 -5.49 -21.97
C PRO A 73 -1.53 -4.37 -22.09
N SER A 74 -1.12 -4.00 -23.29
CA SER A 74 -0.14 -2.92 -23.51
C SER A 74 -0.73 -1.50 -23.47
N ASP A 75 -2.08 -1.35 -23.49
CA ASP A 75 -2.72 -0.05 -23.38
C ASP A 75 -2.56 0.49 -21.94
N PRO A 76 -1.94 1.66 -21.74
CA PRO A 76 -1.77 2.26 -20.40
C PRO A 76 -3.07 2.46 -19.62
N GLU A 77 -4.21 2.53 -20.30
CA GLU A 77 -5.53 2.64 -19.67
C GLU A 77 -6.19 1.27 -19.42
N SER A 78 -5.51 0.15 -19.73
CA SER A 78 -6.07 -1.18 -19.48
C SER A 78 -5.98 -1.58 -18.03
N TRP A 79 -6.86 -2.47 -17.60
CA TRP A 79 -6.80 -3.09 -16.29
C TRP A 79 -5.49 -3.83 -16.05
N PHE A 80 -5.07 -4.61 -17.06
CA PHE A 80 -3.83 -5.38 -16.97
C PHE A 80 -2.62 -4.47 -16.79
N PHE A 81 -2.47 -3.44 -17.62
CA PHE A 81 -1.35 -2.52 -17.54
C PHE A 81 -1.28 -1.84 -16.17
N GLN A 82 -2.41 -1.32 -15.70
CA GLN A 82 -2.47 -0.63 -14.42
C GLN A 82 -2.14 -1.58 -13.25
N ALA A 83 -2.68 -2.80 -13.24
CA ALA A 83 -2.35 -3.79 -12.22
C ALA A 83 -0.86 -4.19 -12.27
N ALA A 84 -0.31 -4.39 -13.48
CA ALA A 84 1.08 -4.79 -13.68
C ALA A 84 2.11 -3.71 -13.28
N ILE A 85 1.73 -2.42 -13.26
CA ILE A 85 2.59 -1.35 -12.68
C ILE A 85 2.92 -1.70 -11.23
N HIS A 86 1.98 -2.22 -10.46
CA HIS A 86 2.22 -2.69 -9.10
C HIS A 86 3.22 -3.85 -9.13
N ALA A 87 2.76 -4.99 -9.60
CA ALA A 87 3.61 -6.14 -9.86
C ALA A 87 2.85 -7.16 -10.72
N VAL A 88 3.58 -8.00 -11.44
CA VAL A 88 3.02 -9.05 -12.30
C VAL A 88 4.00 -10.21 -12.42
N ARG A 89 3.49 -11.44 -12.46
CA ARG A 89 4.26 -12.67 -12.62
C ARG A 89 4.81 -12.79 -14.05
N GLU A 90 5.95 -13.45 -14.21
CA GLU A 90 6.59 -13.64 -15.52
C GLU A 90 5.69 -14.45 -16.48
N ASP A 91 5.08 -15.54 -15.99
CA ASP A 91 4.15 -16.35 -16.77
C ASP A 91 2.92 -15.57 -17.27
N ALA A 92 2.40 -14.64 -16.45
CA ALA A 92 1.31 -13.76 -16.85
C ALA A 92 1.76 -12.69 -17.87
N MET A 93 3.00 -12.21 -17.76
CA MET A 93 3.58 -11.30 -18.77
C MET A 93 3.75 -12.00 -20.12
N ASP A 94 4.26 -13.22 -20.11
CA ASP A 94 4.45 -14.04 -21.33
C ASP A 94 3.11 -14.37 -21.99
N ALA A 95 2.11 -14.76 -21.21
CA ALA A 95 0.77 -14.98 -21.71
C ALA A 95 0.10 -13.70 -22.27
N ALA A 96 0.40 -12.54 -21.70
CA ALA A 96 -0.06 -11.25 -22.22
C ALA A 96 0.64 -10.90 -23.53
N GLU A 97 1.96 -11.13 -23.64
CA GLU A 97 2.75 -10.85 -24.85
C GLU A 97 2.32 -11.72 -26.04
N GLN A 98 1.95 -12.97 -25.79
CA GLN A 98 1.38 -13.85 -26.84
C GLN A 98 0.09 -13.29 -27.44
N ARG A 99 -0.71 -12.55 -26.67
CA ARG A 99 -1.97 -11.95 -27.11
C ARG A 99 -1.79 -10.54 -27.66
N ASP A 100 -0.76 -9.83 -27.22
CA ASP A 100 -0.47 -8.45 -27.58
C ASP A 100 1.05 -8.23 -27.64
N PRO A 101 1.65 -8.25 -28.84
CA PRO A 101 3.10 -8.11 -29.00
C PRO A 101 3.69 -6.79 -28.47
N ASN A 102 2.85 -5.75 -28.30
CA ASN A 102 3.32 -4.47 -27.75
C ASN A 102 3.65 -4.56 -26.23
N VAL A 103 3.25 -5.65 -25.59
CA VAL A 103 3.61 -5.95 -24.19
C VAL A 103 5.12 -5.94 -23.96
N ALA A 104 5.92 -6.39 -24.95
CA ALA A 104 7.39 -6.35 -24.88
C ALA A 104 7.91 -4.94 -24.51
N GLN A 105 7.28 -3.89 -25.06
CA GLN A 105 7.64 -2.50 -24.76
C GLN A 105 7.02 -2.02 -23.44
N ALA A 106 5.85 -2.52 -23.06
CA ALA A 106 5.14 -2.13 -21.86
C ALA A 106 5.81 -2.65 -20.57
N ARG A 107 6.48 -3.80 -20.62
CA ARG A 107 7.16 -4.46 -19.46
C ARG A 107 8.10 -3.52 -18.69
N GLN A 108 8.72 -2.53 -19.34
CA GLN A 108 9.60 -1.57 -18.67
C GLN A 108 8.92 -0.73 -17.57
N PHE A 109 7.60 -0.61 -17.62
CA PHE A 109 6.78 0.16 -16.67
C PHE A 109 6.22 -0.68 -15.53
N TRP A 110 6.34 -2.01 -15.59
CA TRP A 110 5.75 -2.95 -14.65
C TRP A 110 6.71 -3.32 -13.51
N ASN A 111 6.16 -3.92 -12.44
CA ASN A 111 6.93 -4.32 -11.25
C ASN A 111 7.63 -3.12 -10.56
N LYS A 112 6.87 -2.06 -10.25
CA LYS A 112 7.42 -0.81 -9.68
C LYS A 112 6.98 -0.54 -8.24
N CYS A 113 6.18 -1.43 -7.63
CA CYS A 113 5.76 -1.24 -6.25
C CYS A 113 6.94 -1.41 -5.27
N PRO A 114 7.13 -0.48 -4.33
CA PRO A 114 8.27 -0.49 -3.41
C PRO A 114 8.05 -1.34 -2.16
N HIS A 115 7.43 -2.54 -2.30
CA HIS A 115 7.09 -3.37 -1.13
C HIS A 115 8.28 -3.99 -0.40
N HIS A 116 9.37 -4.30 -1.07
CA HIS A 116 10.45 -5.11 -0.50
C HIS A 116 11.84 -4.57 -0.80
N GLY A 117 11.92 -3.33 -1.13
CA GLY A 117 13.19 -2.76 -1.54
C GLY A 117 13.41 -1.40 -0.91
N GLU A 118 14.47 -0.87 -1.32
CA GLU A 118 15.01 0.44 -1.09
C GLU A 118 13.97 1.47 -0.64
N ASN A 119 13.98 1.82 0.64
CA ASN A 119 13.24 2.94 1.17
C ASN A 119 11.74 2.69 1.44
N SER A 120 11.43 2.01 2.55
CA SER A 120 10.07 1.78 3.05
C SER A 120 9.21 3.05 3.15
N ALA A 121 9.82 4.23 3.26
CA ALA A 121 9.13 5.52 3.24
C ALA A 121 8.39 5.81 1.91
N ASN A 122 8.71 5.09 0.85
CA ASN A 122 8.03 5.21 -0.44
C ASN A 122 6.64 4.57 -0.48
N PHE A 123 6.35 3.62 0.41
CA PHE A 123 5.13 2.83 0.35
C PHE A 123 3.87 3.69 0.22
N LEU A 124 3.59 4.56 1.21
CA LEU A 124 2.39 5.40 1.19
C LEU A 124 2.39 6.40 0.03
N LEU A 125 3.53 7.04 -0.25
CA LEU A 125 3.63 8.03 -1.33
C LEU A 125 3.37 7.40 -2.70
N TRP A 126 3.97 6.24 -2.94
CA TRP A 126 3.84 5.53 -4.20
C TRP A 126 2.39 5.09 -4.43
N HIS A 127 1.74 4.51 -3.41
CA HIS A 127 0.36 4.07 -3.53
C HIS A 127 -0.62 5.24 -3.66
N ARG A 128 -0.37 6.39 -3.00
CA ARG A 128 -1.15 7.62 -3.22
C ARG A 128 -1.06 8.10 -4.68
N ALA A 129 0.15 8.12 -5.25
CA ALA A 129 0.37 8.46 -6.65
C ALA A 129 -0.32 7.46 -7.60
N TYR A 130 -0.19 6.19 -7.32
CA TYR A 130 -0.79 5.11 -8.08
C TYR A 130 -2.32 5.18 -8.10
N LEU A 131 -2.94 5.37 -6.92
CA LEU A 131 -4.39 5.60 -6.78
C LEU A 131 -4.85 6.85 -7.54
N TYR A 132 -4.08 7.93 -7.48
CA TYR A 132 -4.43 9.19 -8.13
C TYR A 132 -4.57 9.03 -9.64
N TYR A 133 -3.60 8.42 -10.30
CA TYR A 133 -3.66 8.23 -11.76
C TYR A 133 -4.65 7.13 -12.15
N PHE A 134 -4.69 6.04 -11.42
CA PHE A 134 -5.68 4.98 -11.66
C PHE A 134 -7.12 5.52 -11.57
N GLU A 135 -7.46 6.29 -10.55
CA GLU A 135 -8.80 6.87 -10.38
C GLU A 135 -9.18 7.77 -11.55
N ARG A 136 -8.25 8.54 -12.09
CA ARG A 136 -8.48 9.41 -13.26
C ARG A 136 -8.76 8.58 -14.52
N ILE A 137 -8.04 7.49 -14.73
CA ILE A 137 -8.28 6.54 -15.83
C ILE A 137 -9.65 5.88 -15.66
N LEU A 138 -9.95 5.39 -14.46
CA LEU A 138 -11.21 4.73 -14.15
C LEU A 138 -12.41 5.71 -14.29
N ARG A 139 -12.26 6.96 -13.84
CA ARG A 139 -13.24 8.04 -14.02
C ARG A 139 -13.56 8.25 -15.50
N LYS A 140 -12.55 8.35 -16.35
CA LYS A 140 -12.71 8.44 -17.80
C LYS A 140 -13.40 7.21 -18.36
N ALA A 141 -12.94 6.02 -18.01
CA ALA A 141 -13.50 4.76 -18.49
C ALA A 141 -14.96 4.53 -18.06
N SER A 142 -15.33 5.04 -16.89
CA SER A 142 -16.70 4.98 -16.36
C SER A 142 -17.68 5.92 -17.09
N GLY A 143 -17.17 6.99 -17.71
CA GLY A 143 -17.96 8.08 -18.28
C GLY A 143 -18.62 8.99 -17.23
N GLU A 144 -18.21 8.91 -15.94
CA GLU A 144 -18.82 9.64 -14.85
C GLU A 144 -17.82 10.68 -14.30
N ALA A 145 -18.07 11.96 -14.60
CA ALA A 145 -17.10 13.03 -14.35
C ALA A 145 -16.82 13.31 -12.86
N ASP A 146 -17.79 13.04 -11.98
CA ASP A 146 -17.66 13.18 -10.53
C ASP A 146 -17.34 11.87 -9.80
N PHE A 147 -16.98 10.81 -10.55
CA PHE A 147 -16.56 9.55 -9.96
C PHE A 147 -15.28 9.69 -9.15
N ALA A 148 -15.28 9.12 -7.94
CA ALA A 148 -14.10 8.87 -7.12
C ALA A 148 -14.14 7.45 -6.57
N LEU A 149 -12.97 6.86 -6.32
CA LEU A 149 -12.85 5.55 -5.70
C LEU A 149 -13.44 5.56 -4.28
N PRO A 150 -14.28 4.59 -3.91
CA PRO A 150 -14.68 4.44 -2.52
C PRO A 150 -13.52 3.89 -1.67
N TYR A 151 -13.62 4.06 -0.33
CA TYR A 151 -12.72 3.41 0.61
C TYR A 151 -13.48 2.44 1.52
N TRP A 152 -12.88 1.28 1.77
CA TRP A 152 -13.45 0.27 2.65
C TRP A 152 -12.94 0.45 4.09
N ASN A 153 -13.79 1.04 4.96
CA ASN A 153 -13.42 1.35 6.34
C ASN A 153 -13.63 0.15 7.28
N TYR A 154 -12.85 -0.90 7.15
CA TYR A 154 -12.91 -2.09 7.99
C TYR A 154 -12.53 -1.85 9.47
N ALA A 155 -12.00 -0.69 9.84
CA ALA A 155 -11.85 -0.31 11.25
C ALA A 155 -13.22 -0.20 11.95
N ASP A 156 -14.26 0.19 11.21
CA ASP A 156 -15.64 0.12 11.67
C ASP A 156 -16.10 -1.34 11.73
N ALA A 157 -16.59 -1.77 12.91
CA ALA A 157 -17.03 -3.15 13.12
C ALA A 157 -18.14 -3.58 12.16
N SER A 158 -19.02 -2.65 11.75
CA SER A 158 -20.11 -2.92 10.79
C SER A 158 -19.59 -3.23 9.38
N GLN A 159 -18.34 -2.86 9.06
CA GLN A 159 -17.72 -3.01 7.74
C GLN A 159 -16.71 -4.17 7.66
N ARG A 160 -16.66 -5.05 8.68
CA ARG A 160 -15.70 -6.17 8.71
C ARG A 160 -16.13 -7.39 7.90
N ARG A 161 -17.35 -7.44 7.42
CA ARG A 161 -17.79 -8.46 6.47
C ARG A 161 -17.23 -8.18 5.08
N PHE A 162 -17.09 -9.23 4.29
CA PHE A 162 -16.70 -9.06 2.88
C PHE A 162 -17.75 -8.19 2.18
N PRO A 163 -17.36 -7.14 1.45
CA PRO A 163 -18.32 -6.24 0.81
C PRO A 163 -19.10 -6.94 -0.32
N ALA A 164 -20.42 -6.97 -0.23
CA ALA A 164 -21.28 -7.63 -1.20
C ALA A 164 -21.07 -7.13 -2.64
N LEU A 165 -20.76 -5.83 -2.81
CA LEU A 165 -20.45 -5.24 -4.12
C LEU A 165 -19.34 -5.98 -4.88
N PHE A 166 -18.40 -6.59 -4.17
CA PHE A 166 -17.27 -7.34 -4.72
C PHE A 166 -17.46 -8.85 -4.63
N GLY A 167 -18.38 -9.34 -3.79
CA GLY A 167 -18.64 -10.75 -3.57
C GLY A 167 -19.82 -11.33 -4.35
N ASP A 168 -20.66 -10.46 -4.91
CA ASP A 168 -21.82 -10.87 -5.70
C ASP A 168 -21.41 -11.10 -7.16
N GLU A 169 -21.72 -12.29 -7.67
CA GLU A 169 -21.38 -12.68 -9.05
C GLU A 169 -22.23 -11.94 -10.08
N ASP A 170 -23.47 -11.54 -9.74
CA ASP A 170 -24.48 -11.07 -10.71
C ASP A 170 -24.60 -12.06 -11.90
N ALA A 171 -24.64 -13.37 -11.60
CA ALA A 171 -24.56 -14.42 -12.61
C ALA A 171 -25.69 -14.32 -13.65
N ASP A 172 -25.35 -14.61 -14.93
CA ASP A 172 -26.34 -14.73 -15.99
C ASP A 172 -27.14 -16.05 -15.89
N ALA A 173 -28.03 -16.29 -16.85
CA ALA A 173 -28.89 -17.48 -16.89
C ALA A 173 -28.09 -18.80 -16.99
N ASP A 174 -26.86 -18.74 -17.48
CA ASP A 174 -25.96 -19.89 -17.65
C ASP A 174 -24.99 -20.03 -16.44
N GLY A 175 -25.10 -19.14 -15.42
CA GLY A 175 -24.26 -19.16 -14.23
C GLY A 175 -22.91 -18.45 -14.39
N ASN A 176 -22.67 -17.72 -15.48
CA ASN A 176 -21.43 -17.01 -15.68
C ASN A 176 -21.42 -15.66 -14.92
N PRO A 177 -20.36 -15.35 -14.16
CA PRO A 177 -20.27 -14.08 -13.44
C PRO A 177 -20.29 -12.87 -14.39
N GLN A 178 -21.20 -11.93 -14.16
CA GLN A 178 -21.33 -10.68 -14.93
C GLN A 178 -20.78 -9.47 -14.18
N ASN A 179 -20.59 -9.57 -12.86
CA ASN A 179 -20.01 -8.49 -12.07
C ASN A 179 -18.50 -8.35 -12.34
N PRO A 180 -18.01 -7.28 -12.97
CA PRO A 180 -16.59 -7.10 -13.26
C PRO A 180 -15.73 -6.91 -12.00
N LEU A 181 -16.36 -6.72 -10.82
CA LEU A 181 -15.68 -6.59 -9.54
C LEU A 181 -15.52 -7.93 -8.81
N TYR A 182 -16.23 -8.96 -9.27
CA TYR A 182 -16.17 -10.30 -8.72
C TYR A 182 -14.89 -11.02 -9.16
N ASP A 183 -14.29 -11.78 -8.24
CA ASP A 183 -13.15 -12.67 -8.53
C ASP A 183 -13.18 -13.85 -7.56
N LEU A 184 -13.12 -15.07 -8.11
CA LEU A 184 -13.10 -16.31 -7.32
C LEU A 184 -11.78 -16.53 -6.57
N ARG A 185 -10.71 -15.84 -6.99
CA ARG A 185 -9.38 -16.01 -6.42
C ARG A 185 -9.22 -15.20 -5.14
N ARG A 186 -10.11 -15.44 -4.16
CA ARG A 186 -10.16 -14.86 -2.82
C ARG A 186 -10.46 -15.93 -1.79
N GLU A 187 -10.28 -15.62 -0.51
CA GLU A 187 -10.68 -16.53 0.59
C GLU A 187 -12.18 -16.80 0.53
N ILE A 188 -12.54 -18.00 0.09
CA ILE A 188 -13.94 -18.38 -0.13
C ILE A 188 -14.78 -18.34 1.14
N ALA A 189 -14.17 -18.67 2.29
CA ALA A 189 -14.85 -18.58 3.58
C ALA A 189 -15.22 -17.14 3.93
N PHE A 190 -14.39 -16.17 3.57
CA PHE A 190 -14.68 -14.75 3.77
C PHE A 190 -15.76 -14.26 2.80
N MET A 191 -15.67 -14.63 1.52
CA MET A 191 -16.69 -14.27 0.51
C MET A 191 -18.07 -14.87 0.81
N SER A 192 -18.14 -16.03 1.47
CA SER A 192 -19.40 -16.68 1.83
C SER A 192 -20.27 -15.86 2.80
N GLY A 193 -19.72 -14.82 3.44
CA GLY A 193 -20.40 -14.04 4.48
C GLY A 193 -20.56 -14.76 5.81
N LEU A 194 -20.00 -15.97 5.96
CA LEU A 194 -19.99 -16.74 7.21
C LEU A 194 -18.88 -16.32 8.17
N TYR A 195 -17.94 -15.50 7.68
CA TYR A 195 -16.83 -14.98 8.47
C TYR A 195 -16.71 -13.46 8.28
N GLU A 196 -16.06 -12.83 9.23
CA GLU A 196 -15.70 -11.42 9.20
C GLU A 196 -14.24 -11.23 9.58
N LEU A 197 -13.65 -10.09 9.20
CA LEU A 197 -12.29 -9.72 9.64
C LEU A 197 -12.20 -9.72 11.16
N ALA A 198 -11.22 -10.37 11.71
CA ALA A 198 -10.94 -10.25 13.14
C ALA A 198 -10.59 -8.79 13.48
N PRO A 199 -10.98 -8.28 14.66
CA PRO A 199 -10.62 -6.91 15.08
C PRO A 199 -9.14 -6.64 14.97
N GLU A 200 -8.30 -7.62 15.28
CA GLU A 200 -6.83 -7.54 15.23
C GLU A 200 -6.31 -7.31 13.80
N VAL A 201 -7.01 -7.81 12.78
CA VAL A 201 -6.67 -7.61 11.36
C VAL A 201 -6.98 -6.18 10.92
N ALA A 202 -8.14 -5.67 11.35
CA ALA A 202 -8.63 -4.34 11.00
C ALA A 202 -8.01 -3.20 11.83
N ASP A 203 -7.23 -3.55 12.87
CA ASP A 203 -6.69 -2.62 13.85
C ASP A 203 -5.52 -1.81 13.30
N GLY A 204 -5.74 -0.51 13.11
CA GLY A 204 -4.71 0.46 12.77
C GLY A 204 -4.24 1.32 13.96
N ALA A 205 -4.67 1.01 15.19
CA ALA A 205 -4.42 1.88 16.35
C ALA A 205 -2.94 2.14 16.59
N ARG A 206 -2.08 1.11 16.46
CA ARG A 206 -0.63 1.26 16.62
C ARG A 206 -0.03 2.21 15.58
N ALA A 207 -0.43 2.10 14.33
CA ALA A 207 0.01 3.00 13.27
C ALA A 207 -0.47 4.43 13.55
N LEU A 208 -1.74 4.59 13.91
CA LEU A 208 -2.32 5.90 14.25
C LEU A 208 -1.72 6.51 15.52
N ALA A 209 -1.21 5.72 16.46
CA ALA A 209 -0.54 6.21 17.65
C ALA A 209 0.88 6.75 17.39
N GLU A 210 1.56 6.31 16.32
CA GLU A 210 2.88 6.82 15.97
C GLU A 210 2.80 8.29 15.54
N LYS A 211 3.60 9.15 16.18
CA LYS A 211 3.56 10.60 15.98
C LYS A 211 4.41 11.08 14.80
N ARG A 212 5.32 10.25 14.30
CA ARG A 212 6.24 10.60 13.21
C ARG A 212 5.82 9.93 11.91
N PHE A 213 5.81 10.70 10.84
CA PHE A 213 5.58 10.17 9.49
C PHE A 213 6.75 9.27 9.06
N PHE A 214 7.94 9.85 8.99
CA PHE A 214 9.17 9.09 8.79
C PHE A 214 9.75 8.68 10.14
N GLY A 215 10.07 7.42 10.28
CA GLY A 215 10.73 6.87 11.46
C GLY A 215 12.19 7.30 11.56
N ALA A 216 12.92 6.61 12.38
CA ALA A 216 14.38 6.65 12.44
C ALA A 216 14.93 5.36 11.80
N ILE A 217 16.25 5.28 11.64
CA ILE A 217 16.91 4.10 11.05
C ILE A 217 16.49 2.80 11.75
N GLU A 218 16.31 2.85 13.08
CA GLU A 218 15.99 1.69 13.91
C GLU A 218 14.51 1.60 14.32
N ARG A 219 13.68 2.54 13.93
CA ARG A 219 12.29 2.59 14.37
C ARG A 219 11.36 3.03 13.25
N ALA A 220 10.39 2.19 12.94
CA ALA A 220 9.36 2.51 11.99
C ALA A 220 8.60 3.78 12.38
N GLY A 221 8.33 4.65 11.40
CA GLY A 221 7.32 5.69 11.48
C GLY A 221 5.97 5.18 10.99
N PHE A 222 5.01 6.06 10.91
CA PHE A 222 3.71 5.76 10.32
C PHE A 222 3.85 5.24 8.88
N ALA A 223 4.64 5.93 8.05
CA ALA A 223 4.87 5.58 6.64
C ALA A 223 6.10 4.67 6.42
N GLY A 224 6.99 4.57 7.37
CA GLY A 224 8.21 3.78 7.25
C GLY A 224 9.42 4.44 7.88
N GLY A 225 10.57 3.76 7.82
CA GLY A 225 11.86 4.31 8.21
C GLY A 225 12.46 5.20 7.12
N VAL A 226 13.39 6.06 7.52
CA VAL A 226 14.27 6.79 6.61
C VAL A 226 15.52 5.95 6.44
N ALA A 227 15.52 4.99 5.58
CA ALA A 227 16.73 4.21 5.47
C ALA A 227 17.17 4.02 4.03
N ASP A 228 18.25 4.68 3.70
CA ASP A 228 19.18 4.17 2.70
C ASP A 228 19.95 2.95 3.23
N SER A 229 19.80 2.59 4.53
CA SER A 229 20.62 1.60 5.21
C SER A 229 19.90 0.35 5.72
N ASP A 230 18.56 0.37 5.86
CA ASP A 230 17.79 -0.82 6.26
C ASP A 230 16.42 -0.87 5.59
N PRO A 231 16.28 -1.58 4.46
CA PRO A 231 15.01 -1.75 3.75
C PRO A 231 13.95 -2.49 4.58
N ARG A 232 14.35 -3.10 5.69
CA ARG A 232 13.50 -3.92 6.56
C ARG A 232 12.64 -3.13 7.55
N THR A 233 12.78 -1.79 7.62
CA THR A 233 11.98 -0.95 8.52
C THR A 233 10.68 -0.51 7.85
N ARG A 234 9.77 -1.45 7.66
CA ARG A 234 8.45 -1.20 7.05
C ARG A 234 7.61 -0.26 7.91
N GLY A 235 6.78 0.57 7.27
CA GLY A 235 5.85 1.49 7.94
C GLY A 235 4.85 0.77 8.82
N LEU A 236 4.43 1.40 9.93
CA LEU A 236 3.44 0.77 10.81
C LEU A 236 2.08 0.61 10.12
N ALA A 237 1.69 1.55 9.25
CA ALA A 237 0.46 1.44 8.45
C ALA A 237 0.54 0.32 7.40
N GLU A 238 1.73 0.04 6.89
CA GLU A 238 1.99 -1.07 5.97
C GLU A 238 1.91 -2.42 6.71
N GLN A 239 2.56 -2.56 7.87
CA GLN A 239 2.54 -3.80 8.65
C GLN A 239 1.13 -4.20 9.12
N ALA A 240 0.36 -3.23 9.62
CA ALA A 240 -1.02 -3.41 10.04
C ALA A 240 -1.79 -2.06 9.94
N PRO A 241 -2.96 -2.04 9.31
CA PRO A 241 -3.76 -3.18 8.85
C PRO A 241 -3.42 -3.68 7.44
N HIS A 242 -2.61 -2.98 6.63
CA HIS A 242 -2.47 -3.25 5.20
C HIS A 242 -2.13 -4.71 4.90
N ASP A 243 -1.01 -5.24 5.39
CA ASP A 243 -0.57 -6.61 5.10
C ASP A 243 -1.57 -7.67 5.56
N LEU A 244 -2.17 -7.45 6.75
CA LEU A 244 -3.12 -8.40 7.32
C LEU A 244 -4.41 -8.47 6.51
N ILE A 245 -4.89 -7.33 6.01
CA ILE A 245 -6.07 -7.27 5.14
C ILE A 245 -5.81 -7.97 3.81
N HIS A 246 -4.66 -7.70 3.20
CA HIS A 246 -4.25 -8.39 1.97
C HIS A 246 -4.31 -9.90 2.14
N PHE A 247 -3.73 -10.38 3.23
CA PHE A 247 -3.64 -11.81 3.49
C PHE A 247 -5.00 -12.43 3.85
N ALA A 248 -5.84 -11.73 4.62
CA ALA A 248 -7.18 -12.20 4.97
C ALA A 248 -8.11 -12.31 3.76
N ILE A 249 -8.01 -11.38 2.79
CA ILE A 249 -8.81 -11.43 1.55
C ILE A 249 -8.27 -12.50 0.60
N GLY A 250 -6.93 -12.54 0.44
CA GLY A 250 -6.30 -13.46 -0.49
C GLY A 250 -6.49 -14.92 -0.11
N GLY A 251 -6.30 -15.25 1.17
CA GLY A 251 -6.60 -16.55 1.76
C GLY A 251 -6.35 -17.76 0.87
N ALA A 252 -7.18 -18.79 0.99
CA ALA A 252 -7.13 -20.02 0.20
C ALA A 252 -8.19 -20.02 -0.91
N ILE A 253 -7.76 -20.30 -2.12
CA ILE A 253 -8.63 -20.51 -3.27
C ILE A 253 -9.04 -21.98 -3.30
N GLY A 254 -10.32 -22.24 -3.60
CA GLY A 254 -10.80 -23.59 -3.94
C GLY A 254 -10.45 -24.67 -2.91
N PHE A 255 -10.23 -24.29 -1.64
CA PHE A 255 -9.80 -25.21 -0.60
C PHE A 255 -10.77 -26.39 -0.48
N GLY A 256 -10.23 -27.60 -0.73
CA GLY A 256 -11.02 -28.83 -0.75
C GLY A 256 -11.54 -29.23 -2.13
N ASP A 257 -11.23 -28.45 -3.18
CA ASP A 257 -11.47 -28.83 -4.58
C ASP A 257 -10.12 -29.17 -5.25
N PRO A 258 -9.80 -30.47 -5.45
CA PRO A 258 -8.53 -30.89 -6.01
C PRO A 258 -8.26 -30.37 -7.44
N GLU A 259 -9.31 -30.15 -8.24
CA GLU A 259 -9.16 -29.67 -9.62
C GLU A 259 -8.77 -28.18 -9.63
N MET A 260 -9.31 -27.39 -8.69
CA MET A 260 -8.94 -25.97 -8.53
C MET A 260 -7.52 -25.82 -7.96
N GLU A 261 -7.11 -26.66 -7.02
CA GLU A 261 -5.76 -26.67 -6.46
C GLU A 261 -4.70 -27.05 -7.52
N GLU A 262 -5.00 -28.02 -8.39
CA GLU A 262 -4.10 -28.47 -9.46
C GLU A 262 -4.01 -27.47 -10.63
N ALA A 263 -5.13 -26.91 -11.04
CA ALA A 263 -5.20 -26.03 -12.21
C ALA A 263 -4.50 -24.66 -12.01
N GLN A 264 -4.35 -24.19 -10.80
CA GLN A 264 -3.85 -22.83 -10.52
C GLN A 264 -2.41 -22.77 -9.99
N GLY A 265 -1.79 -23.91 -9.67
CA GLY A 265 -0.38 -23.97 -9.21
C GLY A 265 -0.06 -23.16 -7.94
N SER A 266 -1.06 -22.54 -7.34
CA SER A 266 -0.97 -21.77 -6.09
C SER A 266 -2.29 -21.86 -5.35
N THR A 267 -2.23 -22.21 -4.08
CA THR A 267 -3.40 -22.25 -3.19
C THR A 267 -3.77 -20.88 -2.62
N SER A 268 -2.98 -19.84 -2.91
CA SER A 268 -3.22 -18.48 -2.42
C SER A 268 -3.98 -17.63 -3.43
N GLY A 269 -4.94 -16.83 -2.93
CA GLY A 269 -5.70 -15.88 -3.75
C GLY A 269 -4.89 -14.64 -4.16
N LEU A 270 -5.44 -13.86 -5.09
CA LEU A 270 -4.75 -12.71 -5.69
C LEU A 270 -4.20 -11.74 -4.64
N MET A 271 -5.01 -11.40 -3.65
CA MET A 271 -4.65 -10.41 -2.62
C MET A 271 -3.54 -10.88 -1.66
N ALA A 272 -3.25 -12.18 -1.56
CA ALA A 272 -2.21 -12.68 -0.67
C ALA A 272 -0.78 -12.54 -1.22
N SER A 273 -0.64 -12.20 -2.51
CA SER A 273 0.65 -12.17 -3.19
C SER A 273 0.87 -10.84 -3.91
N VAL A 274 2.04 -10.22 -3.72
CA VAL A 274 2.40 -8.92 -4.32
C VAL A 274 2.22 -8.91 -5.85
N PRO A 275 2.69 -9.93 -6.61
CA PRO A 275 2.57 -9.94 -8.08
C PRO A 275 1.14 -10.04 -8.62
N THR A 276 0.16 -10.33 -7.78
CA THR A 276 -1.21 -10.57 -8.23
C THR A 276 -2.23 -9.65 -7.57
N ALA A 277 -1.89 -9.02 -6.45
CA ALA A 277 -2.84 -8.29 -5.63
C ALA A 277 -3.61 -7.19 -6.37
N ALA A 278 -2.93 -6.40 -7.20
CA ALA A 278 -3.57 -5.29 -7.91
C ALA A 278 -4.50 -5.72 -9.07
N PHE A 279 -4.46 -7.00 -9.46
CA PHE A 279 -5.43 -7.55 -10.41
C PHE A 279 -6.81 -7.76 -9.79
N ASP A 280 -6.89 -7.81 -8.46
CA ASP A 280 -8.15 -7.90 -7.75
C ASP A 280 -8.80 -6.51 -7.60
N PRO A 281 -10.06 -6.31 -8.04
CA PRO A 281 -10.73 -5.01 -7.89
C PRO A 281 -10.82 -4.49 -6.45
N ILE A 282 -10.85 -5.35 -5.43
CA ILE A 282 -10.93 -4.93 -4.03
C ILE A 282 -9.62 -4.28 -3.54
N PHE A 283 -8.49 -4.56 -4.19
CA PHE A 283 -7.20 -3.92 -3.92
C PHE A 283 -7.33 -2.40 -3.87
N TRP A 284 -8.02 -1.82 -4.84
CA TRP A 284 -8.10 -0.37 -5.01
C TRP A 284 -8.88 0.30 -3.89
N VAL A 285 -9.98 -0.29 -3.42
CA VAL A 285 -10.76 0.26 -2.29
C VAL A 285 -10.07 0.02 -0.94
N HIS A 286 -9.28 -1.05 -0.83
CA HIS A 286 -8.42 -1.29 0.32
C HIS A 286 -7.33 -0.22 0.42
N HIS A 287 -6.56 0.01 -0.67
CA HIS A 287 -5.52 1.03 -0.70
C HIS A 287 -6.06 2.45 -0.55
N THR A 288 -7.26 2.72 -1.06
CA THR A 288 -7.95 4.00 -0.81
C THR A 288 -8.20 4.21 0.68
N ASN A 289 -8.51 3.15 1.45
CA ASN A 289 -8.64 3.26 2.90
C ASN A 289 -7.29 3.47 3.61
N ILE A 290 -6.21 2.85 3.13
CA ILE A 290 -4.86 3.10 3.65
C ILE A 290 -4.45 4.57 3.43
N ASP A 291 -4.72 5.13 2.26
CA ASP A 291 -4.48 6.55 1.97
C ASP A 291 -5.37 7.49 2.82
N ARG A 292 -6.63 7.10 3.08
CA ARG A 292 -7.52 7.81 4.01
C ARG A 292 -6.98 7.76 5.45
N MET A 293 -6.45 6.63 5.88
CA MET A 293 -5.81 6.52 7.21
C MET A 293 -4.65 7.49 7.35
N TRP A 294 -3.83 7.68 6.33
CA TRP A 294 -2.80 8.71 6.34
C TRP A 294 -3.42 10.10 6.51
N THR A 295 -4.49 10.41 5.77
CA THR A 295 -5.20 11.68 5.90
C THR A 295 -5.73 11.91 7.33
N ALA A 296 -6.33 10.89 7.93
CA ALA A 296 -6.82 10.93 9.30
C ALA A 296 -5.65 11.08 10.31
N TRP A 297 -4.53 10.38 10.07
CA TRP A 297 -3.34 10.49 10.91
C TRP A 297 -2.78 11.91 10.95
N GLU A 298 -2.73 12.62 9.81
CA GLU A 298 -2.26 14.02 9.75
C GLU A 298 -3.08 14.97 10.64
N CYS A 299 -4.34 14.66 10.90
CA CYS A 299 -5.25 15.47 11.72
C CYS A 299 -5.14 15.18 13.23
N LEU A 300 -4.42 14.15 13.64
CA LEU A 300 -4.23 13.85 15.05
C LEU A 300 -3.20 14.80 15.69
N PRO A 301 -3.30 15.06 17.02
CA PRO A 301 -2.39 15.99 17.70
C PRO A 301 -0.93 15.50 17.69
N ASP A 302 0.00 16.44 17.78
CA ASP A 302 1.45 16.21 17.90
C ASP A 302 2.08 15.43 16.72
N ARG A 303 1.51 15.50 15.54
CA ARG A 303 2.08 14.85 14.34
C ARG A 303 3.28 15.63 13.82
N THR A 304 4.30 14.91 13.39
CA THR A 304 5.53 15.48 12.81
C THR A 304 5.99 14.68 11.61
N TRP A 305 6.79 15.30 10.75
CA TRP A 305 7.45 14.59 9.66
C TRP A 305 8.49 13.58 10.18
N GLY A 306 8.95 13.71 11.43
CA GLY A 306 9.96 12.81 12.01
C GLY A 306 11.36 13.05 11.43
N THR A 307 12.11 11.98 11.18
CA THR A 307 13.44 12.04 10.56
C THR A 307 13.29 12.17 9.05
N LEU A 308 13.57 13.35 8.52
CA LEU A 308 13.40 13.60 7.08
C LEU A 308 14.43 12.83 6.24
N PRO A 309 14.02 12.29 5.08
CA PRO A 309 14.96 11.90 4.03
C PRO A 309 15.86 13.06 3.59
N PRO A 310 17.01 12.79 2.95
CA PRO A 310 17.88 13.85 2.42
C PRO A 310 17.15 14.69 1.36
N ALA A 311 17.55 15.96 1.21
CA ALA A 311 16.91 16.91 0.30
C ALA A 311 16.73 16.38 -1.16
N PRO A 312 17.71 15.70 -1.77
CA PRO A 312 17.53 15.15 -3.12
C PRO A 312 16.38 14.18 -3.25
N TRP A 313 16.08 13.40 -2.21
CA TRP A 313 14.98 12.42 -2.21
C TRP A 313 13.63 13.07 -2.55
N PHE A 314 13.35 14.27 -2.03
CA PHE A 314 12.09 14.98 -2.30
C PHE A 314 11.98 15.51 -3.73
N GLU A 315 13.14 15.81 -4.35
CA GLU A 315 13.23 16.39 -5.69
C GLU A 315 13.33 15.34 -6.80
N GLU A 316 13.62 14.11 -6.46
CA GLU A 316 13.66 13.02 -7.40
C GLU A 316 12.28 12.69 -7.98
N LYS A 317 12.29 12.22 -9.23
CA LYS A 317 11.12 11.76 -9.99
C LYS A 317 11.26 10.26 -10.28
N PRO A 318 11.19 9.40 -9.25
CA PRO A 318 11.56 7.98 -9.40
C PRO A 318 10.51 7.17 -10.16
N TRP A 319 9.27 7.65 -10.23
CA TRP A 319 8.14 6.87 -10.71
C TRP A 319 7.56 7.44 -11.98
N ILE A 320 7.12 6.52 -12.86
CA ILE A 320 6.38 6.84 -14.07
C ILE A 320 5.00 6.24 -13.92
N PHE A 321 3.98 7.09 -14.01
CA PHE A 321 2.59 6.68 -14.09
C PHE A 321 1.99 7.16 -15.42
N PHE A 322 0.76 6.80 -15.69
CA PHE A 322 0.03 7.23 -16.87
C PHE A 322 -1.26 7.94 -16.44
N ASP A 323 -1.59 9.03 -17.12
CA ASP A 323 -2.84 9.76 -16.88
C ASP A 323 -3.95 9.27 -17.80
N ALA A 324 -5.16 9.75 -17.57
CA ALA A 324 -6.36 9.42 -18.35
C ALA A 324 -6.29 9.81 -19.84
N ASP A 325 -5.32 10.61 -20.24
CA ASP A 325 -5.04 10.93 -21.66
C ASP A 325 -3.99 10.00 -22.28
N GLY A 326 -3.56 8.96 -21.59
CA GLY A 326 -2.51 8.02 -22.00
C GLY A 326 -1.09 8.59 -21.88
N SER A 327 -0.92 9.84 -21.43
CA SER A 327 0.39 10.47 -21.29
C SER A 327 1.13 9.97 -20.06
N GLN A 328 2.46 9.83 -20.19
CA GLN A 328 3.33 9.53 -19.06
C GLN A 328 3.45 10.73 -18.12
N LYS A 329 3.35 10.48 -16.83
CA LYS A 329 3.55 11.46 -15.76
C LYS A 329 4.73 11.05 -14.90
N LYS A 330 5.56 12.03 -14.60
CA LYS A 330 6.77 11.83 -13.79
C LYS A 330 6.97 13.03 -12.89
N GLU A 331 6.39 12.96 -11.69
CA GLU A 331 6.40 14.05 -10.73
C GLU A 331 7.41 13.80 -9.61
N LYS A 332 7.83 14.87 -8.93
CA LYS A 332 8.69 14.80 -7.75
C LYS A 332 7.95 14.15 -6.59
N ARG A 333 8.65 13.41 -5.72
CA ARG A 333 8.04 12.81 -4.52
C ARG A 333 7.26 13.83 -3.69
N ARG A 334 7.77 15.04 -3.51
CA ARG A 334 7.07 16.10 -2.75
C ARG A 334 5.72 16.49 -3.33
N PHE A 335 5.50 16.30 -4.65
CA PHE A 335 4.21 16.57 -5.28
C PHE A 335 3.09 15.72 -4.65
N TYR A 336 3.38 14.45 -4.37
CA TYR A 336 2.42 13.50 -3.81
C TYR A 336 2.23 13.63 -2.28
N LEU A 337 3.12 14.33 -1.60
CA LEU A 337 2.93 14.68 -0.19
C LEU A 337 1.84 15.72 0.01
N ASP A 338 1.66 16.63 -0.96
CA ASP A 338 0.66 17.68 -0.88
C ASP A 338 -0.66 17.24 -1.54
N ARG A 339 -1.67 17.00 -0.73
CA ARG A 339 -3.02 16.64 -1.20
C ARG A 339 -3.65 17.70 -2.10
N ALA A 340 -3.28 18.98 -1.93
CA ALA A 340 -3.79 20.07 -2.77
C ALA A 340 -3.37 19.90 -4.23
N ASN A 341 -2.17 19.36 -4.49
CA ASN A 341 -1.72 19.06 -5.85
C ASN A 341 -2.54 17.94 -6.52
N LEU A 342 -3.17 17.09 -5.72
CA LEU A 342 -3.93 15.93 -6.18
C LEU A 342 -5.43 16.18 -6.18
N ASP A 343 -5.87 17.33 -5.70
CA ASP A 343 -7.28 17.65 -5.46
C ASP A 343 -8.03 16.53 -4.72
N LEU A 344 -7.34 15.89 -3.78
CA LEU A 344 -7.76 14.69 -3.07
C LEU A 344 -8.63 15.02 -1.88
N ARG A 345 -9.84 14.49 -1.85
CA ARG A 345 -10.84 14.70 -0.79
C ARG A 345 -11.45 13.39 -0.33
N TYR A 346 -11.77 13.35 0.95
CA TYR A 346 -12.54 12.27 1.57
C TYR A 346 -13.79 12.85 2.26
N ASP A 347 -14.88 12.08 2.29
CA ASP A 347 -16.09 12.45 3.04
C ASP A 347 -15.84 12.54 4.56
N SER A 348 -14.78 11.88 5.04
CA SER A 348 -14.30 11.89 6.42
C SER A 348 -13.30 13.01 6.72
N ASP A 349 -13.03 13.93 5.80
CA ASP A 349 -12.11 15.05 6.02
C ASP A 349 -12.67 16.01 7.07
N ASP A 350 -11.88 16.33 8.09
CA ASP A 350 -12.19 17.34 9.08
C ASP A 350 -11.74 18.73 8.57
N PRO A 351 -12.65 19.68 8.36
CA PRO A 351 -12.30 21.02 7.94
C PRO A 351 -11.41 21.77 8.94
N ALA A 352 -11.46 21.40 10.23
CA ALA A 352 -10.64 22.00 11.29
C ALA A 352 -9.25 21.39 11.41
N CYS A 353 -8.93 20.40 10.59
CA CYS A 353 -7.66 19.69 10.62
C CYS A 353 -6.47 20.60 10.26
N HIS A 354 -5.55 20.74 11.19
CA HIS A 354 -4.25 21.37 10.98
C HIS A 354 -3.26 20.34 10.44
N ARG A 355 -3.18 20.23 9.12
CA ARG A 355 -2.27 19.29 8.44
C ARG A 355 -0.81 19.68 8.62
N LEU A 356 0.07 18.68 8.48
CA LEU A 356 1.50 18.90 8.50
C LEU A 356 1.92 19.86 7.37
N SER A 357 2.61 20.95 7.75
CA SER A 357 3.09 21.92 6.79
C SER A 357 4.29 21.39 6.00
N LEU A 358 4.22 21.45 4.67
CA LEU A 358 5.37 21.17 3.80
C LEU A 358 6.49 22.22 3.93
N GLN A 359 6.20 23.42 4.47
CA GLN A 359 7.23 24.40 4.80
C GLN A 359 8.18 23.88 5.88
N ALA A 360 7.67 23.04 6.81
CA ALA A 360 8.50 22.38 7.80
C ALA A 360 9.54 21.43 7.17
N ILE A 361 9.22 20.82 6.03
CA ILE A 361 10.17 20.03 5.25
C ILE A 361 11.27 20.93 4.72
N GLY A 362 10.93 22.07 4.12
CA GLY A 362 11.91 23.04 3.59
C GLY A 362 12.89 23.54 4.67
N ALA A 363 12.38 23.85 5.85
CA ALA A 363 13.21 24.27 6.99
C ALA A 363 14.10 23.13 7.52
N GLY A 364 13.57 21.90 7.57
CA GLY A 364 14.32 20.71 8.01
C GLY A 364 15.42 20.31 7.03
N LEU A 365 15.21 20.49 5.72
CA LEU A 365 16.19 20.18 4.68
C LEU A 365 17.38 21.17 4.66
N ALA A 366 17.22 22.36 5.22
CA ALA A 366 18.33 23.32 5.38
C ALA A 366 19.30 22.92 6.51
N ALA A 367 18.90 22.01 7.39
CA ALA A 367 19.81 21.47 8.41
C ALA A 367 20.74 20.40 7.80
N PRO A 368 22.04 20.40 8.12
CA PRO A 368 22.95 19.37 7.59
C PRO A 368 22.45 17.98 8.02
N SER A 369 22.20 17.11 7.04
CA SER A 369 21.87 15.72 7.28
C SER A 369 23.06 15.04 7.95
N ARG A 370 22.91 14.65 9.22
CA ARG A 370 23.92 13.83 9.90
C ARG A 370 23.68 12.40 9.45
N GLN A 371 24.51 11.91 8.56
CA GLN A 371 24.60 10.46 8.32
C GLN A 371 25.18 9.82 9.57
N PHE A 372 24.45 8.86 10.13
CA PHE A 372 24.94 8.05 11.24
C PHE A 372 25.20 6.64 10.70
N GLU A 373 26.37 6.14 10.93
CA GLU A 373 26.64 4.72 10.73
C GLU A 373 26.03 3.94 11.90
N VAL A 374 25.23 2.91 11.58
CA VAL A 374 24.68 2.00 12.59
C VAL A 374 25.57 0.77 12.65
N GLN A 375 26.13 0.50 13.81
CA GLN A 375 26.82 -0.74 14.10
C GLN A 375 25.89 -1.65 14.89
N SER A 376 25.60 -2.82 14.34
CA SER A 376 24.79 -3.85 14.97
C SER A 376 25.67 -4.87 15.67
N MET A 377 25.29 -5.28 16.88
CA MET A 377 25.94 -6.32 17.67
C MET A 377 24.90 -7.30 18.15
N GLU A 378 25.12 -8.59 17.89
CA GLU A 378 24.27 -9.65 18.41
C GLU A 378 24.45 -9.79 19.93
N ALA A 379 23.35 -9.77 20.67
CA ALA A 379 23.34 -9.84 22.13
C ALA A 379 22.86 -11.20 22.65
N GLY A 380 22.14 -11.95 21.85
CA GLY A 380 21.67 -13.30 22.17
C GLY A 380 20.84 -13.90 21.04
N THR A 381 20.87 -15.20 20.93
CA THR A 381 20.10 -15.94 19.90
C THR A 381 19.43 -17.18 20.47
N GLY A 382 18.35 -17.59 19.82
CA GLY A 382 17.65 -18.84 20.07
C GLY A 382 17.18 -19.48 18.77
N SER A 383 17.64 -20.68 18.48
CA SER A 383 17.16 -21.44 17.34
C SER A 383 15.70 -21.87 17.57
N VAL A 384 14.84 -21.67 16.57
CA VAL A 384 13.46 -22.14 16.57
C VAL A 384 13.32 -23.32 15.61
N GLY A 385 13.70 -23.16 14.35
CA GLY A 385 13.80 -24.19 13.33
C GLY A 385 12.52 -25.00 13.08
N ARG A 386 11.35 -24.48 13.49
CA ARG A 386 10.07 -25.20 13.39
C ARG A 386 8.91 -24.32 12.95
N ALA A 387 7.87 -24.96 12.43
CA ALA A 387 6.61 -24.32 12.12
C ALA A 387 5.88 -23.89 13.40
N LEU A 388 5.23 -22.73 13.35
CA LEU A 388 4.39 -22.22 14.43
C LEU A 388 3.06 -22.96 14.47
N SER A 389 2.51 -23.07 15.67
CA SER A 389 1.16 -23.60 15.89
C SER A 389 0.11 -22.52 15.63
N ASP A 390 -1.07 -22.94 15.15
CA ASP A 390 -2.24 -22.06 14.96
C ASP A 390 -3.00 -21.79 16.27
N THR A 391 -2.65 -22.51 17.34
CA THR A 391 -3.40 -22.47 18.61
C THR A 391 -2.51 -22.38 19.85
N VAL A 392 -1.23 -22.75 19.73
CA VAL A 392 -0.31 -22.76 20.87
C VAL A 392 0.76 -21.70 20.68
N PRO A 393 0.93 -20.76 21.62
CA PRO A 393 1.98 -19.77 21.56
C PRO A 393 3.39 -20.39 21.50
N LEU A 394 4.26 -19.83 20.67
CA LEU A 394 5.69 -20.08 20.77
C LEU A 394 6.23 -19.26 21.95
N HIS A 395 7.05 -19.89 22.77
CA HIS A 395 7.77 -19.27 23.87
C HIS A 395 9.27 -19.54 23.72
N VAL A 396 10.07 -18.48 23.72
CA VAL A 396 11.53 -18.55 23.64
C VAL A 396 12.15 -17.59 24.64
N GLU A 397 12.94 -18.10 25.57
CA GLU A 397 13.76 -17.29 26.46
C GLU A 397 15.16 -17.15 25.87
N LEU A 398 15.56 -15.92 25.58
CA LEU A 398 16.85 -15.62 24.98
C LEU A 398 17.87 -15.29 26.06
N PRO A 399 18.98 -16.04 26.15
CA PRO A 399 20.05 -15.73 27.07
C PRO A 399 20.77 -14.46 26.62
N VAL A 400 20.81 -13.46 27.50
CA VAL A 400 21.59 -12.24 27.28
C VAL A 400 22.58 -12.15 28.40
N ALA A 401 23.87 -12.01 28.08
CA ALA A 401 24.91 -11.90 29.10
C ALA A 401 24.69 -10.67 30.01
N ALA A 402 24.79 -10.84 31.32
CA ALA A 402 24.52 -9.79 32.28
C ALA A 402 25.29 -8.47 32.02
N PRO A 403 26.58 -8.48 31.63
CA PRO A 403 27.29 -7.25 31.22
C PRO A 403 26.62 -6.56 30.03
N THR A 404 26.15 -7.32 29.03
CA THR A 404 25.46 -6.80 27.83
C THR A 404 24.11 -6.21 28.22
N ALA A 405 23.32 -6.90 29.02
CA ALA A 405 22.02 -6.42 29.48
C ALA A 405 22.19 -5.11 30.29
N SER A 406 23.11 -5.06 31.26
CA SER A 406 23.35 -3.84 32.05
C SER A 406 23.89 -2.68 31.24
N GLN A 407 24.68 -2.96 30.19
CA GLN A 407 25.27 -1.96 29.32
C GLN A 407 24.24 -1.36 28.34
N PHE A 408 23.37 -2.18 27.72
CA PHE A 408 22.57 -1.77 26.60
C PHE A 408 21.07 -1.67 26.88
N PHE A 409 20.55 -2.41 27.86
CA PHE A 409 19.11 -2.38 28.18
C PHE A 409 18.76 -1.27 29.19
N SER A 410 19.78 -0.65 29.81
CA SER A 410 19.53 0.39 30.79
C SER A 410 18.92 1.64 30.16
N THR A 411 18.05 2.33 30.89
CA THR A 411 17.48 3.64 30.50
C THR A 411 18.57 4.66 30.14
N ARG A 412 19.77 4.55 30.74
CA ARG A 412 20.94 5.38 30.39
C ARG A 412 21.47 5.09 29.00
N ALA A 413 21.51 3.81 28.58
CA ALA A 413 21.93 3.40 27.23
C ALA A 413 20.95 3.87 26.17
N GLN A 414 19.66 3.76 26.46
CA GLN A 414 18.60 4.27 25.57
C GLN A 414 18.74 5.78 25.33
N ARG A 415 19.04 6.56 26.37
CA ARG A 415 19.33 8.01 26.25
C ARG A 415 20.56 8.31 25.41
N LYS A 416 21.50 7.38 25.28
CA LYS A 416 22.69 7.48 24.41
C LYS A 416 22.40 7.08 22.96
N GLY A 417 21.16 6.71 22.62
CA GLY A 417 20.73 6.35 21.27
C GLY A 417 20.95 4.87 20.92
N HIS A 418 21.24 4.00 21.89
CA HIS A 418 21.24 2.55 21.68
C HIS A 418 19.80 2.06 21.49
N ARG A 419 19.62 1.09 20.60
CA ARG A 419 18.34 0.41 20.38
C ARG A 419 18.52 -1.08 20.50
N VAL A 420 17.53 -1.73 21.05
CA VAL A 420 17.46 -3.19 21.16
C VAL A 420 16.43 -3.67 20.17
N ILE A 421 16.87 -4.51 19.25
CA ILE A 421 16.07 -5.01 18.13
C ILE A 421 15.88 -6.51 18.29
N LEU A 422 14.66 -6.98 18.15
CA LEU A 422 14.33 -8.37 17.97
C LEU A 422 14.34 -8.68 16.47
N GLU A 423 15.17 -9.62 16.05
CA GLU A 423 15.18 -10.13 14.68
C GLU A 423 14.56 -11.52 14.62
N LEU A 424 13.52 -11.66 13.83
CA LEU A 424 12.94 -12.96 13.44
C LEU A 424 13.55 -13.33 12.10
N ARG A 425 14.46 -14.29 12.07
CA ARG A 425 15.26 -14.68 10.89
C ARG A 425 14.73 -15.96 10.26
N GLY A 426 14.86 -16.04 8.94
CA GLY A 426 14.44 -17.22 8.20
C GLY A 426 12.93 -17.46 8.24
N LEU A 427 12.14 -16.38 8.17
CA LEU A 427 10.69 -16.46 8.05
C LEU A 427 10.34 -17.10 6.71
N LYS A 428 9.53 -18.16 6.78
CA LYS A 428 9.07 -18.88 5.59
C LYS A 428 7.62 -19.30 5.78
N LEU A 429 6.77 -18.85 4.87
CA LEU A 429 5.37 -19.26 4.83
C LEU A 429 5.20 -20.37 3.78
N THR A 430 4.60 -21.49 4.19
CA THR A 430 4.27 -22.60 3.29
C THR A 430 2.76 -22.72 3.22
N GLY A 431 2.19 -22.51 2.04
CA GLY A 431 0.74 -22.50 1.84
C GLY A 431 0.03 -21.33 2.52
N VAL A 432 -1.29 -21.42 2.65
CA VAL A 432 -2.14 -20.39 3.24
C VAL A 432 -2.44 -20.73 4.70
N THR A 433 -2.29 -19.75 5.60
CA THR A 433 -2.64 -19.87 7.02
C THR A 433 -3.93 -19.09 7.34
N ALA A 434 -4.72 -19.59 8.31
CA ALA A 434 -5.91 -18.92 8.82
C ALA A 434 -5.59 -17.96 10.00
N VAL A 435 -4.31 -17.88 10.41
CA VAL A 435 -3.90 -17.11 11.58
C VAL A 435 -2.79 -16.12 11.26
N GLY A 436 -2.81 -14.98 11.95
CA GLY A 436 -1.68 -14.07 12.11
C GLY A 436 -0.93 -14.35 13.42
N TYR A 437 0.18 -13.65 13.66
CA TYR A 437 1.02 -13.88 14.82
C TYR A 437 1.47 -12.56 15.44
N ASP A 438 1.03 -12.31 16.67
CA ASP A 438 1.47 -11.18 17.50
C ASP A 438 2.72 -11.54 18.29
N VAL A 439 3.63 -10.58 18.41
CA VAL A 439 4.90 -10.73 19.14
C VAL A 439 4.86 -9.93 20.43
N TYR A 440 5.15 -10.59 21.54
CA TYR A 440 5.24 -10.01 22.86
C TYR A 440 6.63 -10.25 23.44
N VAL A 441 7.13 -9.26 24.19
CA VAL A 441 8.42 -9.35 24.89
C VAL A 441 8.19 -9.09 26.37
N ASN A 442 8.75 -9.99 27.21
CA ASN A 442 8.64 -9.92 28.65
C ASN A 442 7.19 -9.81 29.16
N LEU A 443 6.25 -10.51 28.52
CA LEU A 443 4.86 -10.56 28.96
C LEU A 443 4.80 -11.24 30.34
N PRO A 444 4.22 -10.60 31.36
CA PRO A 444 4.13 -11.19 32.71
C PRO A 444 3.44 -12.56 32.71
N ALA A 445 3.87 -13.44 33.59
CA ALA A 445 3.23 -14.75 33.75
C ALA A 445 1.76 -14.57 34.17
N GLY A 446 0.85 -15.27 33.46
CA GLY A 446 -0.60 -15.18 33.71
C GLY A 446 -1.29 -13.94 33.14
N ALA A 447 -0.58 -13.00 32.53
CA ALA A 447 -1.19 -11.87 31.85
C ALA A 447 -1.93 -12.33 30.57
N THR A 448 -3.15 -11.84 30.39
CA THR A 448 -3.87 -12.01 29.13
C THR A 448 -3.22 -11.14 28.04
N PRO A 449 -2.80 -11.72 26.91
CA PRO A 449 -2.22 -10.94 25.82
C PRO A 449 -3.21 -9.89 25.29
N SER A 450 -2.73 -8.66 25.11
CA SER A 450 -3.46 -7.56 24.50
C SER A 450 -2.47 -6.64 23.79
N ARG A 451 -2.88 -6.09 22.66
CA ARG A 451 -2.08 -5.10 21.91
C ARG A 451 -1.94 -3.75 22.64
N ASP A 452 -2.76 -3.52 23.65
CA ASP A 452 -2.67 -2.34 24.54
C ASP A 452 -1.53 -2.43 25.57
N LEU A 453 -0.99 -3.63 25.77
CA LEU A 453 0.11 -3.82 26.72
C LEU A 453 1.43 -3.29 26.16
N PRO A 454 2.29 -2.70 27.01
CA PRO A 454 3.62 -2.25 26.61
C PRO A 454 4.55 -3.40 26.17
N ASN A 455 4.16 -4.63 26.46
CA ASN A 455 4.84 -5.87 26.09
C ASN A 455 4.53 -6.29 24.64
N TYR A 456 3.46 -5.80 24.03
CA TYR A 456 3.19 -6.01 22.62
C TYR A 456 4.16 -5.19 21.77
N VAL A 457 4.95 -5.86 20.94
CA VAL A 457 6.00 -5.19 20.16
C VAL A 457 5.73 -5.20 18.66
N GLY A 458 4.81 -6.03 18.16
CA GLY A 458 4.41 -6.03 16.76
C GLY A 458 3.71 -7.30 16.32
N THR A 459 3.36 -7.33 15.05
CA THR A 459 2.76 -8.48 14.36
C THR A 459 3.68 -8.91 13.24
N ILE A 460 3.81 -10.23 13.01
CA ILE A 460 4.62 -10.75 11.90
C ILE A 460 3.87 -10.48 10.59
N PRO A 461 4.44 -9.74 9.63
CA PRO A 461 3.82 -9.51 8.35
C PRO A 461 3.83 -10.80 7.53
N LEU A 462 2.67 -11.20 7.02
CA LEU A 462 2.52 -12.41 6.20
C LEU A 462 2.53 -12.10 4.69
N PHE A 463 2.08 -10.92 4.30
CA PHE A 463 2.03 -10.48 2.92
C PHE A 463 3.45 -10.36 2.35
N GLY A 464 3.66 -10.98 1.20
CA GLY A 464 4.99 -11.07 0.58
C GLY A 464 5.88 -12.20 1.10
N LEU A 465 5.44 -12.98 2.12
CA LEU A 465 6.12 -14.22 2.51
C LEU A 465 5.67 -15.43 1.69
N ALA A 466 4.54 -15.35 0.98
CA ALA A 466 4.08 -16.40 0.09
C ALA A 466 5.00 -16.53 -1.15
N HIS A 467 5.23 -17.76 -1.62
CA HIS A 467 6.30 -18.16 -2.54
C HIS A 467 6.26 -17.60 -3.98
N ASP A 468 5.44 -16.61 -4.30
CA ASP A 468 5.22 -16.14 -5.67
C ASP A 468 5.94 -14.82 -6.02
N ALA A 469 7.08 -14.52 -5.38
CA ALA A 469 7.85 -13.32 -5.73
C ALA A 469 8.47 -13.44 -7.14
N PRO A 470 8.51 -12.33 -7.90
CA PRO A 470 9.14 -12.29 -9.23
C PRO A 470 10.61 -12.74 -9.19
N ALA A 471 11.09 -13.35 -10.26
CA ALA A 471 12.43 -13.95 -10.36
C ALA A 471 13.61 -13.00 -9.98
N GLY A 472 13.41 -11.68 -10.00
CA GLY A 472 14.42 -10.69 -9.59
C GLY A 472 14.70 -10.65 -8.08
N HIS A 473 13.86 -11.26 -7.23
CA HIS A 473 14.00 -11.32 -5.77
C HIS A 473 14.30 -12.72 -5.23
N ALA A 474 14.59 -13.67 -6.12
CA ALA A 474 14.81 -15.09 -5.77
C ALA A 474 16.01 -15.32 -4.82
N HIS A 475 16.99 -14.43 -4.77
CA HIS A 475 18.15 -14.57 -3.88
C HIS A 475 17.84 -14.32 -2.40
N GLU A 476 16.85 -13.46 -2.09
CA GLU A 476 16.41 -13.24 -0.70
C GLU A 476 15.54 -14.39 -0.17
N GLN A 477 14.85 -15.10 -1.06
CA GLN A 477 13.95 -16.20 -0.69
C GLN A 477 14.68 -17.46 -0.21
N ALA A 478 15.87 -17.74 -0.73
CA ALA A 478 16.64 -18.94 -0.34
C ALA A 478 17.14 -18.88 1.12
N ALA A 479 17.41 -17.66 1.63
CA ALA A 479 17.85 -17.44 3.02
C ALA A 479 16.69 -17.21 4.01
N GLY A 480 15.45 -17.05 3.50
CA GLY A 480 14.30 -16.62 4.30
C GLY A 480 14.31 -15.10 4.57
N VAL A 481 13.12 -14.55 4.76
CA VAL A 481 12.95 -13.12 5.09
C VAL A 481 13.24 -12.89 6.57
N SER A 482 13.86 -11.76 6.91
CA SER A 482 14.04 -11.32 8.29
C SER A 482 13.08 -10.18 8.61
N HIS A 483 12.51 -10.21 9.83
CA HIS A 483 11.65 -9.14 10.33
C HIS A 483 12.26 -8.55 11.60
N ARG A 484 12.40 -7.23 11.64
CA ARG A 484 13.03 -6.49 12.75
C ARG A 484 11.99 -5.68 13.52
N ILE A 485 12.01 -5.81 14.83
CA ILE A 485 11.08 -5.15 15.75
C ILE A 485 11.89 -4.39 16.82
N ASP A 486 11.68 -3.09 16.99
CA ASP A 486 12.26 -2.33 18.09
C ASP A 486 11.59 -2.74 19.40
N ILE A 487 12.37 -3.39 20.26
CA ILE A 487 11.94 -3.86 21.60
C ILE A 487 12.55 -3.04 22.74
N THR A 488 13.22 -1.93 22.42
CA THR A 488 13.96 -1.11 23.37
C THR A 488 13.16 -0.76 24.63
N ALA A 489 11.88 -0.38 24.46
CA ALA A 489 11.02 -0.04 25.60
C ALA A 489 10.61 -1.28 26.41
N ALA A 490 10.39 -2.41 25.75
CA ALA A 490 9.92 -3.64 26.40
C ALA A 490 11.01 -4.36 27.21
N VAL A 491 12.30 -4.05 26.93
CA VAL A 491 13.45 -4.60 27.65
C VAL A 491 14.13 -3.59 28.55
N ALA A 492 13.53 -2.42 28.79
CA ALA A 492 14.11 -1.40 29.65
C ALA A 492 14.41 -1.98 31.04
N ASP A 493 15.71 -1.90 31.44
CA ASP A 493 16.23 -2.41 32.70
C ASP A 493 15.98 -3.93 32.96
N ALA A 494 15.66 -4.70 31.90
CA ALA A 494 15.47 -6.14 31.97
C ALA A 494 16.83 -6.87 31.99
N SER A 495 16.87 -8.02 32.65
CA SER A 495 18.03 -8.92 32.68
C SER A 495 17.92 -10.10 31.70
N ARG A 496 16.76 -10.24 31.04
CA ARG A 496 16.46 -11.31 30.10
C ARG A 496 15.47 -10.84 29.02
N VAL A 497 15.38 -11.57 27.94
CA VAL A 497 14.40 -11.35 26.87
C VAL A 497 13.57 -12.62 26.72
N ASP A 498 12.33 -12.55 27.15
CA ASP A 498 11.30 -13.59 26.99
C ASP A 498 10.43 -13.21 25.79
N VAL A 499 10.43 -14.02 24.74
CA VAL A 499 9.69 -13.77 23.50
C VAL A 499 8.52 -14.74 23.41
N ARG A 500 7.32 -14.21 23.21
CA ARG A 500 6.14 -15.00 22.92
C ARG A 500 5.56 -14.60 21.59
N VAL A 501 5.35 -15.58 20.70
CA VAL A 501 4.66 -15.40 19.43
C VAL A 501 3.29 -16.07 19.54
N ILE A 502 2.24 -15.26 19.52
CA ILE A 502 0.89 -15.68 19.87
C ILE A 502 0.02 -15.63 18.61
N PRO A 503 -0.59 -16.77 18.20
CA PRO A 503 -1.49 -16.80 17.06
C PRO A 503 -2.81 -16.12 17.36
N PHE A 504 -3.39 -15.45 16.37
CA PHE A 504 -4.74 -14.91 16.38
C PHE A 504 -5.45 -15.20 15.04
N ASP A 505 -6.77 -15.31 15.06
CA ASP A 505 -7.53 -15.58 13.84
C ASP A 505 -7.51 -14.38 12.88
N LEU A 506 -7.29 -14.63 11.59
CA LEU A 506 -7.44 -13.60 10.55
C LEU A 506 -8.92 -13.30 10.28
N LEU A 507 -9.73 -14.36 10.32
CA LEU A 507 -11.17 -14.29 10.13
C LEU A 507 -11.89 -14.94 11.31
N ARG A 508 -12.92 -14.28 11.81
CA ARG A 508 -13.78 -14.80 12.89
C ARG A 508 -15.08 -15.36 12.33
N PRO A 509 -15.55 -16.51 12.81
CA PRO A 509 -16.82 -17.06 12.42
C PRO A 509 -17.98 -16.20 12.93
N ILE A 510 -19.06 -16.12 12.14
CA ILE A 510 -20.30 -15.45 12.49
C ILE A 510 -21.32 -16.51 12.93
N GLY A 511 -21.85 -16.39 14.15
CA GLY A 511 -22.78 -17.37 14.73
C GLY A 511 -22.11 -18.71 15.06
N ASN A 512 -22.75 -19.83 14.73
CA ASN A 512 -22.31 -21.19 15.10
C ASN A 512 -21.42 -21.85 14.00
N VAL A 513 -20.66 -21.07 13.28
CA VAL A 513 -19.72 -21.59 12.27
C VAL A 513 -18.41 -21.99 12.96
N PRO A 514 -17.78 -23.13 12.59
CA PRO A 514 -16.49 -23.52 13.16
C PRO A 514 -15.39 -22.52 12.88
N ARG A 515 -14.39 -22.47 13.76
CA ARG A 515 -13.15 -21.71 13.52
C ARG A 515 -12.50 -22.13 12.20
N LEU A 516 -12.10 -21.15 11.39
CA LEU A 516 -11.42 -21.42 10.12
C LEU A 516 -10.07 -22.10 10.35
N LYS A 517 -9.77 -23.11 9.55
CA LYS A 517 -8.48 -23.81 9.56
C LYS A 517 -7.91 -23.84 8.15
N ARG A 518 -6.60 -23.68 8.03
CA ARG A 518 -5.85 -23.76 6.78
C ARG A 518 -4.57 -24.57 7.01
N PRO A 519 -4.07 -25.29 6.01
CA PRO A 519 -2.89 -26.17 6.17
C PRO A 519 -1.57 -25.40 6.23
N GLY A 520 -1.55 -24.14 5.80
CA GLY A 520 -0.34 -23.35 5.73
C GLY A 520 0.32 -23.13 7.08
N LYS A 521 1.65 -23.02 7.06
CA LYS A 521 2.48 -22.89 8.27
C LYS A 521 3.54 -21.82 8.08
N LEU A 522 3.65 -20.94 9.08
CA LEU A 522 4.76 -20.03 9.22
C LEU A 522 5.89 -20.72 10.00
N THR A 523 7.09 -20.70 9.45
CA THR A 523 8.31 -21.18 10.11
C THR A 523 9.18 -19.98 10.49
N ILE A 524 9.79 -20.04 11.67
CA ILE A 524 10.86 -19.13 12.10
C ILE A 524 12.12 -19.98 12.22
N GLY A 525 13.20 -19.58 11.55
CA GLY A 525 14.49 -20.24 11.66
C GLY A 525 15.18 -19.92 13.00
N GLU A 526 15.33 -18.64 13.30
CA GLU A 526 16.04 -18.15 14.47
C GLU A 526 15.37 -16.85 15.00
N ILE A 527 15.46 -16.65 16.29
CA ILE A 527 15.13 -15.39 16.96
C ILE A 527 16.43 -14.83 17.57
N ALA A 528 16.77 -13.60 17.22
CA ALA A 528 17.97 -12.93 17.73
C ALA A 528 17.63 -11.60 18.40
N VAL A 529 18.40 -11.25 19.41
CA VAL A 529 18.44 -9.89 20.00
C VAL A 529 19.68 -9.20 19.51
N VAL A 530 19.51 -8.07 18.87
CA VAL A 530 20.58 -7.25 18.29
C VAL A 530 20.57 -5.88 18.95
N VAL A 531 21.73 -5.36 19.26
CA VAL A 531 21.88 -3.98 19.75
C VAL A 531 22.43 -3.11 18.62
N ASP A 532 21.64 -2.15 18.21
CA ASP A 532 22.04 -1.15 17.25
C ASP A 532 22.62 0.09 17.96
N GLN A 533 23.83 0.46 17.59
CA GLN A 533 24.55 1.62 18.11
C GLN A 533 24.79 2.62 17.00
N ARG A 534 24.45 3.87 17.26
CA ARG A 534 24.82 4.97 16.34
C ARG A 534 26.27 5.36 16.60
N LYS A 535 27.11 5.25 15.58
CA LYS A 535 28.41 5.91 15.57
C LYS A 535 28.23 7.34 15.08
N ARG A 536 28.86 8.27 15.80
CA ARG A 536 28.87 9.70 15.41
C ARG A 536 29.91 9.94 14.32
#